data_9f9934c869a3508267d7398a347fcfc9
#
_entry.id   9f9934c869a3508267d7398a347fcfc9
#
_cell.length_a   1.000
_cell.length_b   1.000
_cell.length_c   1.000
_cell.angle_alpha   90.00
_cell.angle_beta   90.00
_cell.angle_gamma   90.00
#
_symmetry.space_group_name_H-M   'P 1'
#
loop_
_entity.id
_entity.type
_entity.pdbx_description
1 polymer ?
#
loop_
_entity_poly.entity_id
_entity_poly.type
_entity_poly.pdbx_seq_one_letter_code
_entity_poly.pdbx_strand_id
1 'polypeptide(L)'
;RYLFLQAVNAARESLYLSYLGRDVRDNSRFPPSLVISELTHFLSSYGWVLNAVEHPLQPFSDRYRTSELVTYQSDWFHESLAHHSEADPIQTRETAIVSGESLIHFAQHSAKSFFDDQLNASLQIYDHTHPESEPFDLDALDRFQVIDRSLEALLDGDELRTLTKRLIKQGMAIEGEWGERQLSKLLSTAQQMTDTLLAQSRKPLPIQYQVDKFTVSMRCPNIGDEDHLYVRPGRWSIKQTMRPWIAHLLLSAAGQPRQASLVGATAHGIETRTLAAMDQRDAHNALASLVSLYQSSSTAPIFFPIESAWSYLRARHKGEGREGALAQARAKWANVAAFGEQTDPYWLRLDGDLDQVPCIAEQLEPFFTPLLNRWDAK
;
A
#
# COMPACT_ATOMS: atom_id res chain seq x y z
N ARG A 1 -25.56 25.25 -33.78
CA ARG A 1 -27.01 25.13 -33.78
C ARG A 1 -27.49 23.71 -34.11
N TYR A 2 -27.04 23.09 -35.20
CA TYR A 2 -27.49 21.75 -35.60
C TYR A 2 -27.21 20.69 -34.51
N LEU A 3 -25.97 20.62 -33.97
CA LEU A 3 -25.60 19.71 -32.88
C LEU A 3 -26.42 19.94 -31.60
N PHE A 4 -26.74 21.20 -31.29
CA PHE A 4 -27.59 21.53 -30.16
C PHE A 4 -29.03 21.01 -30.35
N LEU A 5 -29.61 21.17 -31.56
CA LEU A 5 -30.91 20.61 -31.90
C LEU A 5 -30.91 19.08 -31.83
N GLN A 6 -29.83 18.43 -32.26
CA GLN A 6 -29.69 16.98 -32.12
C GLN A 6 -29.67 16.57 -30.65
N ALA A 7 -28.93 17.30 -29.78
CA ALA A 7 -28.90 17.02 -28.35
C ALA A 7 -30.28 17.21 -27.69
N VAL A 8 -30.99 18.28 -28.03
CA VAL A 8 -32.38 18.51 -27.57
C VAL A 8 -33.30 17.37 -28.00
N ASN A 9 -33.19 16.95 -29.26
CA ASN A 9 -34.04 15.91 -29.84
C ASN A 9 -33.70 14.49 -29.32
N ALA A 10 -32.50 14.30 -28.78
CA ALA A 10 -32.08 13.04 -28.17
C ALA A 10 -32.65 12.83 -26.74
N ALA A 11 -33.10 13.88 -26.09
CA ALA A 11 -33.72 13.79 -24.77
C ALA A 11 -35.09 13.08 -24.87
N ARG A 12 -35.31 12.04 -24.07
CA ARG A 12 -36.55 11.24 -24.09
C ARG A 12 -37.53 11.64 -22.99
N GLU A 13 -37.05 11.95 -21.79
CA GLU A 13 -37.86 12.24 -20.61
C GLU A 13 -37.62 13.64 -20.07
N SER A 14 -36.35 14.03 -19.98
CA SER A 14 -35.95 15.33 -19.44
C SER A 14 -34.72 15.87 -20.13
N LEU A 15 -34.60 17.19 -20.20
CA LEU A 15 -33.42 17.89 -20.69
C LEU A 15 -32.90 18.82 -19.61
N TYR A 16 -31.65 18.60 -19.23
CA TYR A 16 -30.93 19.45 -18.28
C TYR A 16 -29.87 20.25 -19.01
N LEU A 17 -29.93 21.58 -18.88
CA LEU A 17 -28.96 22.49 -19.49
C LEU A 17 -28.24 23.28 -18.36
N SER A 18 -26.95 23.34 -18.41
CA SER A 18 -26.13 24.16 -17.48
C SER A 18 -25.14 25.01 -18.22
N TYR A 19 -24.78 26.14 -17.66
CA TYR A 19 -23.73 27.01 -18.17
C TYR A 19 -23.06 27.78 -17.02
N LEU A 20 -21.85 28.29 -17.26
CA LEU A 20 -21.16 29.12 -16.31
C LEU A 20 -21.79 30.52 -16.31
N GLY A 21 -22.55 30.82 -15.29
CA GLY A 21 -23.28 32.08 -15.16
C GLY A 21 -22.48 33.21 -14.50
N ARG A 22 -21.30 32.92 -13.94
CA ARG A 22 -20.47 33.89 -13.22
C ARG A 22 -18.98 33.69 -13.46
N ASP A 23 -18.23 34.80 -13.48
CA ASP A 23 -16.77 34.79 -13.51
C ASP A 23 -16.20 34.37 -12.15
N VAL A 24 -15.15 33.54 -12.20
CA VAL A 24 -14.49 33.02 -10.98
C VAL A 24 -13.68 34.12 -10.25
N ARG A 25 -13.26 35.17 -10.95
CA ARG A 25 -12.37 36.20 -10.40
C ARG A 25 -13.13 37.34 -9.70
N ASP A 26 -14.19 37.82 -10.33
CA ASP A 26 -14.89 39.03 -9.87
C ASP A 26 -16.40 38.81 -9.65
N ASN A 27 -16.87 37.53 -9.82
CA ASN A 27 -18.28 37.17 -9.68
C ASN A 27 -19.24 37.93 -10.60
N SER A 28 -18.72 38.52 -11.69
CA SER A 28 -19.55 39.17 -12.71
C SER A 28 -20.44 38.16 -13.44
N ARG A 29 -21.63 38.59 -13.89
CA ARG A 29 -22.59 37.70 -14.53
C ARG A 29 -22.26 37.49 -15.99
N PHE A 30 -22.24 36.24 -16.44
CA PHE A 30 -22.19 35.86 -17.84
C PHE A 30 -23.59 35.50 -18.35
N PRO A 31 -23.95 35.99 -19.53
CA PRO A 31 -25.22 35.57 -20.17
C PRO A 31 -25.09 34.11 -20.65
N PRO A 32 -26.23 33.41 -20.77
CA PRO A 32 -26.26 32.10 -21.43
C PRO A 32 -25.85 32.19 -22.89
N SER A 33 -25.40 31.08 -23.46
CA SER A 33 -25.10 31.04 -24.89
C SER A 33 -26.33 31.39 -25.75
N LEU A 34 -26.12 31.94 -26.94
CA LEU A 34 -27.19 32.33 -27.83
C LEU A 34 -28.21 31.21 -28.10
N VAL A 35 -27.75 29.99 -28.24
CA VAL A 35 -28.66 28.83 -28.50
C VAL A 35 -29.54 28.50 -27.29
N ILE A 36 -29.05 28.70 -26.05
CA ILE A 36 -29.87 28.54 -24.85
C ILE A 36 -30.90 29.68 -24.76
N SER A 37 -30.46 30.93 -25.04
CA SER A 37 -31.36 32.09 -25.05
C SER A 37 -32.47 31.95 -26.11
N GLU A 38 -32.16 31.49 -27.31
CA GLU A 38 -33.12 31.23 -28.37
C GLU A 38 -34.09 30.13 -27.95
N LEU A 39 -33.66 29.03 -27.36
CA LEU A 39 -34.52 27.96 -26.87
C LEU A 39 -35.46 28.48 -25.78
N THR A 40 -34.91 29.23 -24.80
CA THR A 40 -35.69 29.82 -23.72
C THR A 40 -36.77 30.76 -24.22
N HIS A 41 -36.43 31.64 -25.18
CA HIS A 41 -37.37 32.56 -25.81
C HIS A 41 -38.46 31.81 -26.61
N PHE A 42 -38.08 30.82 -27.38
CA PHE A 42 -38.98 29.95 -28.12
C PHE A 42 -39.99 29.28 -27.17
N LEU A 43 -39.52 28.62 -26.13
CA LEU A 43 -40.41 27.95 -25.17
C LEU A 43 -41.32 28.92 -24.44
N SER A 44 -40.84 30.12 -24.09
CA SER A 44 -41.64 31.16 -23.46
C SER A 44 -42.76 31.65 -24.37
N SER A 45 -42.56 31.71 -25.68
CA SER A 45 -43.60 32.08 -26.66
C SER A 45 -44.76 31.06 -26.73
N TYR A 46 -44.54 29.83 -26.27
CA TYR A 46 -45.54 28.78 -26.11
C TYR A 46 -46.06 28.66 -24.67
N GLY A 47 -45.78 29.61 -23.80
CA GLY A 47 -46.29 29.66 -22.46
C GLY A 47 -45.51 28.84 -21.43
N TRP A 48 -44.35 28.29 -21.80
CA TRP A 48 -43.48 27.57 -20.86
C TRP A 48 -42.64 28.56 -20.05
N VAL A 49 -42.66 28.39 -18.74
CA VAL A 49 -41.79 29.16 -17.82
C VAL A 49 -40.63 28.28 -17.40
N LEU A 50 -39.43 28.64 -17.83
CA LEU A 50 -38.19 27.96 -17.42
C LEU A 50 -37.56 28.72 -16.26
N ASN A 51 -37.51 28.09 -15.11
CA ASN A 51 -36.81 28.65 -13.94
C ASN A 51 -35.35 28.17 -13.94
N ALA A 52 -34.42 29.09 -14.19
CA ALA A 52 -33.02 28.82 -14.01
C ALA A 52 -32.63 28.82 -12.54
N VAL A 53 -32.04 27.73 -12.07
CA VAL A 53 -31.51 27.65 -10.71
C VAL A 53 -30.07 28.18 -10.70
N GLU A 54 -29.83 29.24 -9.96
CA GLU A 54 -28.50 29.84 -9.84
C GLU A 54 -27.75 29.22 -8.66
N HIS A 55 -26.75 28.42 -8.98
CA HIS A 55 -25.84 27.83 -8.00
C HIS A 55 -24.75 28.83 -7.58
N PRO A 56 -24.33 28.85 -6.31
CA PRO A 56 -23.21 29.65 -5.86
C PRO A 56 -21.91 29.17 -6.50
N LEU A 57 -20.94 30.11 -6.62
CA LEU A 57 -19.63 29.82 -7.22
C LEU A 57 -18.84 28.79 -6.41
N GLN A 58 -18.94 28.84 -5.09
CA GLN A 58 -18.21 27.94 -4.21
C GLN A 58 -19.07 26.73 -3.84
N PRO A 59 -18.55 25.49 -3.98
CA PRO A 59 -19.29 24.28 -3.63
C PRO A 59 -19.59 24.15 -2.13
N PHE A 60 -18.85 24.88 -1.29
CA PHE A 60 -19.04 24.94 0.19
C PHE A 60 -19.93 26.08 0.66
N SER A 61 -20.70 26.71 -0.21
CA SER A 61 -21.62 27.80 0.14
C SER A 61 -22.73 27.32 1.10
N ASP A 62 -23.08 28.16 2.12
CA ASP A 62 -24.14 27.86 3.08
C ASP A 62 -25.53 27.66 2.43
N ARG A 63 -25.75 28.14 1.21
CA ARG A 63 -26.99 27.91 0.46
C ARG A 63 -27.28 26.43 0.17
N TYR A 64 -26.26 25.59 0.18
CA TYR A 64 -26.44 24.14 0.07
C TYR A 64 -26.81 23.48 1.40
N ARG A 65 -26.57 24.14 2.53
CA ARG A 65 -26.97 23.66 3.87
C ARG A 65 -28.46 23.88 4.16
N THR A 66 -29.03 24.93 3.58
CA THR A 66 -30.43 25.36 3.86
C THR A 66 -31.45 24.55 3.04
N SER A 67 -31.09 23.50 2.38
CA SER A 67 -31.93 22.68 1.48
C SER A 67 -32.64 23.45 0.35
N GLU A 68 -32.32 24.71 0.11
CA GLU A 68 -32.80 25.47 -1.03
C GLU A 68 -32.22 24.97 -2.34
N LEU A 69 -30.99 24.47 -2.28
CA LEU A 69 -30.25 23.90 -3.41
C LEU A 69 -29.78 22.48 -3.09
N VAL A 70 -29.94 21.61 -4.08
CA VAL A 70 -29.46 20.23 -3.97
C VAL A 70 -27.98 20.16 -4.34
N THR A 71 -27.17 19.57 -3.47
CA THR A 71 -25.80 19.14 -3.80
C THR A 71 -25.69 17.63 -3.63
N TYR A 72 -24.94 17.01 -4.53
CA TYR A 72 -24.62 15.57 -4.44
C TYR A 72 -23.25 15.32 -3.79
N GLN A 73 -22.52 16.41 -3.46
CA GLN A 73 -21.21 16.34 -2.80
C GLN A 73 -21.36 16.83 -1.37
N SER A 74 -21.83 15.95 -0.51
CA SER A 74 -22.03 16.22 0.91
C SER A 74 -20.75 16.45 1.71
N ASP A 75 -19.60 16.03 1.17
CA ASP A 75 -18.30 16.08 1.85
C ASP A 75 -17.87 17.50 2.28
N TRP A 76 -18.36 18.55 1.56
CA TRP A 76 -18.12 19.94 1.92
C TRP A 76 -18.91 20.41 3.14
N PHE A 77 -19.94 19.65 3.56
CA PHE A 77 -20.88 20.03 4.61
C PHE A 77 -20.87 19.04 5.77
N HIS A 78 -19.94 18.12 5.80
CA HIS A 78 -19.64 17.46 7.03
C HIS A 78 -19.22 18.56 8.00
N GLU A 79 -20.17 19.02 8.81
CA GLU A 79 -19.79 19.51 10.12
C GLU A 79 -18.76 18.51 10.58
N SER A 80 -17.57 19.01 10.87
CA SER A 80 -16.62 18.25 11.65
C SER A 80 -17.47 17.57 12.72
N LEU A 81 -17.75 16.29 12.52
CA LEU A 81 -18.41 15.46 13.48
C LEU A 81 -17.44 15.33 14.66
N ALA A 82 -17.27 16.42 15.38
CA ALA A 82 -16.99 16.39 16.79
C ALA A 82 -18.23 15.84 17.57
N HIS A 83 -19.08 15.09 16.90
CA HIS A 83 -19.76 14.00 17.51
C HIS A 83 -18.69 12.92 17.64
N HIS A 84 -18.07 12.94 18.83
CA HIS A 84 -17.74 11.69 19.47
C HIS A 84 -19.08 10.94 19.58
N SER A 85 -19.55 10.38 18.48
CA SER A 85 -20.37 9.20 18.51
C SER A 85 -19.53 8.29 19.37
N GLU A 86 -20.05 7.92 20.56
CA GLU A 86 -19.50 6.79 21.26
C GLU A 86 -19.51 5.69 20.21
N ALA A 87 -18.33 5.45 19.64
CA ALA A 87 -18.19 4.47 18.59
C ALA A 87 -18.70 3.17 19.17
N ASP A 88 -19.65 2.54 18.51
CA ASP A 88 -20.11 1.23 18.92
C ASP A 88 -18.86 0.41 19.25
N PRO A 89 -18.79 -0.24 20.41
CA PRO A 89 -17.59 -0.93 20.84
C PRO A 89 -17.18 -1.89 19.73
N ILE A 90 -15.99 -1.68 19.18
CA ILE A 90 -15.44 -2.55 18.14
C ILE A 90 -15.44 -3.95 18.72
N GLN A 91 -16.19 -4.86 18.09
CA GLN A 91 -16.32 -6.23 18.58
C GLN A 91 -14.93 -6.89 18.57
N THR A 92 -14.44 -7.21 19.76
CA THR A 92 -13.22 -7.99 19.92
C THR A 92 -13.37 -9.32 19.20
N ARG A 93 -12.48 -9.61 18.25
CA ARG A 93 -12.45 -10.93 17.63
C ARG A 93 -12.00 -11.96 18.66
N GLU A 94 -12.91 -12.78 19.15
CA GLU A 94 -12.62 -13.95 19.98
C GLU A 94 -12.14 -15.16 19.16
N THR A 95 -11.50 -14.93 18.02
CA THR A 95 -10.98 -16.04 17.21
C THR A 95 -9.72 -16.61 17.86
N ALA A 96 -9.80 -17.84 18.33
CA ALA A 96 -8.64 -18.58 18.87
C ALA A 96 -7.57 -18.86 17.79
N ILE A 97 -7.89 -18.69 16.52
CA ILE A 97 -6.99 -18.92 15.38
C ILE A 97 -6.62 -17.59 14.74
N VAL A 98 -5.34 -17.30 14.67
CA VAL A 98 -4.76 -16.11 14.02
C VAL A 98 -4.01 -16.56 12.76
N SER A 99 -4.36 -15.98 11.62
CA SER A 99 -3.63 -16.24 10.38
C SER A 99 -2.25 -15.60 10.43
N GLY A 100 -1.22 -16.33 10.01
CA GLY A 100 0.12 -15.75 9.81
C GLY A 100 0.12 -14.60 8.81
N GLU A 101 -0.77 -14.64 7.81
CA GLU A 101 -0.95 -13.54 6.84
C GLU A 101 -1.49 -12.26 7.52
N SER A 102 -2.41 -12.39 8.47
CA SER A 102 -2.92 -11.25 9.25
C SER A 102 -1.81 -10.64 10.12
N LEU A 103 -0.97 -11.47 10.74
CA LEU A 103 0.19 -10.98 11.49
C LEU A 103 1.21 -10.26 10.58
N ILE A 104 1.45 -10.79 9.39
CA ILE A 104 2.33 -10.16 8.39
C ILE A 104 1.76 -8.81 7.97
N HIS A 105 0.47 -8.76 7.63
CA HIS A 105 -0.22 -7.54 7.23
C HIS A 105 -0.13 -6.47 8.33
N PHE A 106 -0.42 -6.86 9.57
CA PHE A 106 -0.29 -5.98 10.73
C PHE A 106 1.15 -5.49 10.94
N ALA A 107 2.15 -6.38 10.92
CA ALA A 107 3.54 -6.02 11.11
C ALA A 107 4.09 -5.14 9.96
N GLN A 108 3.57 -5.29 8.75
CA GLN A 108 3.92 -4.45 7.61
C GLN A 108 3.28 -3.08 7.65
N HIS A 109 2.07 -2.97 8.20
CA HIS A 109 1.30 -1.73 8.22
C HIS A 109 0.13 -1.80 9.20
N SER A 110 0.37 -1.52 10.48
CA SER A 110 -0.62 -1.68 11.54
C SER A 110 -1.87 -0.84 11.34
N ALA A 111 -1.76 0.40 10.82
CA ALA A 111 -2.91 1.23 10.48
C ALA A 111 -3.77 0.58 9.38
N LYS A 112 -3.16 0.19 8.25
CA LYS A 112 -3.91 -0.44 7.15
C LYS A 112 -4.61 -1.71 7.61
N SER A 113 -3.94 -2.56 8.41
CA SER A 113 -4.54 -3.76 8.99
C SER A 113 -5.78 -3.43 9.83
N PHE A 114 -5.74 -2.35 10.61
CA PHE A 114 -6.89 -1.89 11.37
C PHE A 114 -8.06 -1.46 10.47
N PHE A 115 -7.80 -0.63 9.46
CA PHE A 115 -8.84 -0.19 8.53
C PHE A 115 -9.44 -1.36 7.74
N ASP A 116 -8.62 -2.26 7.22
CA ASP A 116 -9.07 -3.41 6.44
C ASP A 116 -9.83 -4.42 7.33
N ASP A 117 -9.31 -4.73 8.53
CA ASP A 117 -9.81 -5.80 9.37
C ASP A 117 -10.97 -5.38 10.29
N GLN A 118 -10.95 -4.15 10.82
CA GLN A 118 -11.94 -3.68 11.78
C GLN A 118 -13.01 -2.79 11.16
N LEU A 119 -12.62 -1.96 10.20
CA LEU A 119 -13.52 -0.99 9.57
C LEU A 119 -14.01 -1.45 8.20
N ASN A 120 -13.43 -2.52 7.65
CA ASN A 120 -13.67 -2.99 6.27
C ASN A 120 -13.57 -1.84 5.25
N ALA A 121 -12.60 -0.94 5.45
CA ALA A 121 -12.42 0.29 4.69
C ALA A 121 -11.05 0.32 4.01
N SER A 122 -11.03 0.49 2.69
CA SER A 122 -9.80 0.66 1.93
C SER A 122 -9.64 2.12 1.48
N LEU A 123 -8.49 2.72 1.82
CA LEU A 123 -8.15 4.10 1.49
C LEU A 123 -7.24 4.20 0.25
N GLN A 124 -7.33 3.25 -0.68
CA GLN A 124 -6.51 3.29 -1.89
C GLN A 124 -6.96 4.45 -2.78
N ILE A 125 -6.06 5.38 -3.02
CA ILE A 125 -6.22 6.41 -4.03
C ILE A 125 -5.68 5.81 -5.34
N TYR A 126 -6.57 5.49 -6.26
CA TYR A 126 -6.17 5.10 -7.61
C TYR A 126 -5.84 6.36 -8.40
N ASP A 127 -4.57 6.62 -8.59
CA ASP A 127 -4.14 7.61 -9.57
C ASP A 127 -4.20 6.95 -10.97
N HIS A 128 -5.22 7.31 -11.74
CA HIS A 128 -5.43 6.81 -13.11
C HIS A 128 -4.70 7.67 -14.16
N THR A 129 -3.78 8.53 -13.73
CA THR A 129 -3.00 9.32 -14.68
C THR A 129 -2.02 8.41 -15.41
N HIS A 130 -2.24 8.25 -16.72
CA HIS A 130 -1.25 7.61 -17.57
C HIS A 130 -0.12 8.61 -17.87
N PRO A 131 1.15 8.17 -17.89
CA PRO A 131 2.25 9.03 -18.33
C PRO A 131 1.99 9.54 -19.73
N GLU A 132 2.15 10.85 -19.95
CA GLU A 132 1.96 11.48 -21.27
C GLU A 132 3.10 11.18 -22.26
N SER A 133 4.20 10.61 -21.77
CA SER A 133 5.38 10.27 -22.59
C SER A 133 5.87 8.87 -22.27
N GLU A 134 6.35 8.16 -23.28
CA GLU A 134 7.03 6.87 -23.08
C GLU A 134 8.33 7.06 -22.31
N PRO A 135 8.59 6.27 -21.26
CA PRO A 135 9.84 6.36 -20.51
C PRO A 135 11.00 5.86 -21.35
N PHE A 136 12.07 6.66 -21.44
CA PHE A 136 13.30 6.27 -22.13
C PHE A 136 14.12 5.23 -21.33
N ASP A 137 14.08 5.34 -20.00
CA ASP A 137 14.72 4.41 -19.08
C ASP A 137 13.68 3.77 -18.16
N LEU A 138 13.90 2.49 -17.83
CA LEU A 138 13.08 1.78 -16.86
C LEU A 138 13.31 2.36 -15.46
N ASP A 139 12.25 2.74 -14.79
CA ASP A 139 12.30 3.17 -13.40
C ASP A 139 12.44 1.98 -12.43
N ALA A 140 12.36 2.20 -11.13
CA ALA A 140 12.51 1.15 -10.13
C ALA A 140 11.33 0.15 -10.13
N LEU A 141 10.12 0.64 -10.43
CA LEU A 141 8.91 -0.19 -10.51
C LEU A 141 8.92 -1.03 -11.78
N ASP A 142 9.29 -0.44 -12.91
CA ASP A 142 9.42 -1.13 -14.19
C ASP A 142 10.44 -2.28 -14.09
N ARG A 143 11.61 -2.00 -13.52
CA ARG A 143 12.65 -3.03 -13.31
C ARG A 143 12.16 -4.15 -12.41
N PHE A 144 11.43 -3.81 -11.35
CA PHE A 144 10.81 -4.82 -10.48
C PHE A 144 9.83 -5.68 -11.27
N GLN A 145 8.92 -5.08 -12.04
CA GLN A 145 7.92 -5.80 -12.84
C GLN A 145 8.55 -6.69 -13.91
N VAL A 146 9.61 -6.20 -14.58
CA VAL A 146 10.34 -7.00 -15.57
C VAL A 146 10.96 -8.24 -14.93
N ILE A 147 11.64 -8.08 -13.77
CA ILE A 147 12.26 -9.23 -13.08
C ILE A 147 11.19 -10.19 -12.57
N ASP A 148 10.10 -9.69 -12.00
CA ASP A 148 8.99 -10.48 -11.44
C ASP A 148 8.35 -11.37 -12.51
N ARG A 149 7.90 -10.77 -13.61
CA ARG A 149 7.31 -11.50 -14.75
C ARG A 149 8.30 -12.47 -15.39
N SER A 150 9.58 -12.08 -15.40
CA SER A 150 10.63 -12.95 -15.97
C SER A 150 10.89 -14.15 -15.07
N LEU A 151 10.87 -13.97 -13.76
CA LEU A 151 11.04 -15.05 -12.79
C LEU A 151 9.89 -16.07 -12.92
N GLU A 152 8.64 -15.62 -12.99
CA GLU A 152 7.48 -16.50 -13.22
C GLU A 152 7.63 -17.28 -14.53
N ALA A 153 7.90 -16.60 -15.63
CA ALA A 153 8.03 -17.22 -16.95
C ALA A 153 9.17 -18.24 -17.03
N LEU A 154 10.32 -17.95 -16.40
CA LEU A 154 11.45 -18.87 -16.34
C LEU A 154 11.17 -20.11 -15.48
N LEU A 155 10.41 -19.95 -14.40
CA LEU A 155 9.94 -21.07 -13.56
C LEU A 155 8.95 -21.96 -14.32
N ASP A 156 8.16 -21.38 -15.23
CA ASP A 156 7.25 -22.11 -16.13
C ASP A 156 7.97 -22.77 -17.32
N GLY A 157 9.29 -22.53 -17.47
CA GLY A 157 10.13 -23.15 -18.47
C GLY A 157 10.31 -22.35 -19.77
N ASP A 158 9.97 -21.06 -19.77
CA ASP A 158 10.21 -20.19 -20.92
C ASP A 158 11.70 -19.95 -21.16
N GLU A 159 12.08 -19.82 -22.44
CA GLU A 159 13.44 -19.47 -22.83
C GLU A 159 13.67 -17.95 -22.79
N LEU A 160 14.84 -17.51 -22.32
CA LEU A 160 15.24 -16.09 -22.23
C LEU A 160 15.05 -15.33 -23.55
N ARG A 161 15.38 -15.95 -24.69
CA ARG A 161 15.26 -15.30 -26.01
C ARG A 161 13.80 -15.02 -26.40
N THR A 162 12.91 -15.94 -26.10
CA THR A 162 11.48 -15.81 -26.35
C THR A 162 10.89 -14.76 -25.43
N LEU A 163 11.31 -14.77 -24.17
CA LEU A 163 10.89 -13.83 -23.14
C LEU A 163 11.29 -12.38 -23.49
N THR A 164 12.52 -12.14 -23.94
CA THR A 164 12.98 -10.82 -24.39
C THR A 164 12.05 -10.23 -25.45
N LYS A 165 11.76 -11.00 -26.49
CA LYS A 165 10.87 -10.55 -27.58
C LYS A 165 9.45 -10.26 -27.09
N ARG A 166 8.93 -11.08 -26.15
CA ARG A 166 7.60 -10.89 -25.57
C ARG A 166 7.53 -9.61 -24.75
N LEU A 167 8.52 -9.33 -23.90
CA LEU A 167 8.58 -8.14 -23.07
C LEU A 167 8.66 -6.84 -23.89
N ILE A 168 9.44 -6.84 -24.97
CA ILE A 168 9.50 -5.71 -25.91
C ILE A 168 8.12 -5.47 -26.55
N LYS A 169 7.48 -6.54 -27.06
CA LYS A 169 6.15 -6.44 -27.66
C LYS A 169 5.05 -5.99 -26.68
N GLN A 170 5.25 -6.22 -25.40
CA GLN A 170 4.37 -5.74 -24.32
C GLN A 170 4.65 -4.29 -23.90
N GLY A 171 5.61 -3.61 -24.55
CA GLY A 171 5.96 -2.23 -24.23
C GLY A 171 6.76 -2.06 -22.93
N MET A 172 7.32 -3.16 -22.39
CA MET A 172 8.12 -3.11 -21.15
C MET A 172 9.55 -2.63 -21.36
N ALA A 173 9.97 -2.44 -22.59
CA ALA A 173 11.21 -1.77 -22.99
C ALA A 173 11.06 -1.26 -24.40
N ILE A 174 11.81 -0.22 -24.76
CA ILE A 174 11.86 0.34 -26.12
C ILE A 174 12.41 -0.68 -27.12
N GLU A 175 11.92 -0.60 -28.34
CA GLU A 175 12.46 -1.43 -29.44
C GLU A 175 13.89 -1.03 -29.78
N GLY A 176 14.70 -2.03 -30.17
CA GLY A 176 16.07 -1.84 -30.62
C GLY A 176 17.14 -2.27 -29.61
N GLU A 177 18.38 -2.09 -29.98
CA GLU A 177 19.54 -2.57 -29.21
C GLU A 177 19.62 -2.01 -27.79
N TRP A 178 19.13 -0.80 -27.56
CA TRP A 178 19.12 -0.19 -26.24
C TRP A 178 18.19 -0.94 -25.28
N GLY A 179 16.94 -1.16 -25.67
CA GLY A 179 15.97 -1.90 -24.85
C GLY A 179 16.38 -3.36 -24.66
N GLU A 180 16.92 -4.03 -25.69
CA GLU A 180 17.45 -5.37 -25.54
C GLU A 180 18.60 -5.44 -24.52
N ARG A 181 19.48 -4.41 -24.50
CA ARG A 181 20.58 -4.32 -23.54
C ARG A 181 20.09 -4.08 -22.12
N GLN A 182 19.08 -3.21 -21.95
CA GLN A 182 18.43 -2.99 -20.64
C GLN A 182 17.80 -4.29 -20.12
N LEU A 183 17.02 -4.98 -20.94
CA LEU A 183 16.37 -6.23 -20.60
C LEU A 183 17.37 -7.34 -20.30
N SER A 184 18.45 -7.47 -21.08
CA SER A 184 19.43 -8.55 -20.91
C SER A 184 20.01 -8.59 -19.49
N LYS A 185 20.27 -7.43 -18.87
CA LYS A 185 20.77 -7.34 -17.50
C LYS A 185 19.72 -7.80 -16.49
N LEU A 186 18.47 -7.37 -16.67
CA LEU A 186 17.37 -7.74 -15.77
C LEU A 186 17.00 -9.22 -15.89
N LEU A 187 17.00 -9.74 -17.10
CA LEU A 187 16.78 -11.17 -17.39
C LEU A 187 17.90 -12.05 -16.82
N SER A 188 19.14 -11.60 -16.88
CA SER A 188 20.26 -12.30 -16.22
C SER A 188 20.05 -12.37 -14.71
N THR A 189 19.55 -11.29 -14.08
CA THR A 189 19.22 -11.28 -12.66
C THR A 189 18.06 -12.24 -12.35
N ALA A 190 17.00 -12.24 -13.16
CA ALA A 190 15.89 -13.18 -13.03
C ALA A 190 16.34 -14.64 -13.18
N GLN A 191 17.23 -14.92 -14.13
CA GLN A 191 17.78 -16.26 -14.31
C GLN A 191 18.57 -16.73 -13.07
N GLN A 192 19.45 -15.90 -12.51
CA GLN A 192 20.19 -16.22 -11.29
C GLN A 192 19.26 -16.53 -10.12
N MET A 193 18.14 -15.78 -10.00
CA MET A 193 17.13 -16.03 -8.98
C MET A 193 16.40 -17.35 -9.21
N THR A 194 16.06 -17.65 -10.47
CA THR A 194 15.44 -18.93 -10.86
C THR A 194 16.37 -20.09 -10.54
N ASP A 195 17.65 -20.00 -10.92
CA ASP A 195 18.66 -21.02 -10.63
C ASP A 195 18.79 -21.26 -9.12
N THR A 196 18.73 -20.19 -8.32
CA THR A 196 18.76 -20.29 -6.86
C THR A 196 17.52 -21.01 -6.30
N LEU A 197 16.33 -20.75 -6.86
CA LEU A 197 15.09 -21.44 -6.48
C LEU A 197 15.12 -22.91 -6.85
N LEU A 198 15.65 -23.24 -8.02
CA LEU A 198 15.68 -24.61 -8.55
C LEU A 198 16.86 -25.43 -8.05
N ALA A 199 17.88 -24.81 -7.45
CA ALA A 199 19.10 -25.50 -6.99
C ALA A 199 18.82 -26.64 -5.98
N GLN A 200 17.73 -26.54 -5.22
CA GLN A 200 17.33 -27.55 -4.25
C GLN A 200 15.81 -27.78 -4.30
N SER A 201 15.39 -29.00 -4.02
CA SER A 201 13.96 -29.32 -3.90
C SER A 201 13.40 -28.71 -2.61
N ARG A 202 12.44 -27.80 -2.76
CA ARG A 202 11.74 -27.18 -1.65
C ARG A 202 10.25 -27.32 -1.80
N LYS A 203 9.55 -27.47 -0.67
CA LYS A 203 8.10 -27.66 -0.65
C LYS A 203 7.45 -26.71 0.34
N PRO A 204 6.21 -26.28 0.09
CA PRO A 204 5.47 -25.51 1.08
C PRO A 204 5.11 -26.39 2.29
N LEU A 205 5.29 -25.85 3.49
CA LEU A 205 5.01 -26.52 4.75
C LEU A 205 3.93 -25.77 5.52
N PRO A 206 2.76 -26.36 5.78
CA PRO A 206 1.79 -25.79 6.69
C PRO A 206 2.28 -25.93 8.15
N ILE A 207 2.23 -24.84 8.89
CA ILE A 207 2.62 -24.80 10.30
C ILE A 207 1.48 -24.23 11.11
N GLN A 208 1.26 -24.83 12.28
CA GLN A 208 0.39 -24.33 13.32
C GLN A 208 1.18 -24.34 14.62
N TYR A 209 1.13 -23.24 15.35
CA TYR A 209 1.81 -23.11 16.61
C TYR A 209 0.96 -22.34 17.61
N GLN A 210 0.89 -22.83 18.83
CA GLN A 210 0.11 -22.21 19.90
C GLN A 210 0.95 -21.16 20.64
N VAL A 211 0.45 -19.94 20.64
CA VAL A 211 1.00 -18.81 21.39
C VAL A 211 -0.06 -18.40 22.41
N ASP A 212 0.17 -18.68 23.68
CA ASP A 212 -0.81 -18.48 24.76
C ASP A 212 -2.17 -19.13 24.44
N LYS A 213 -3.23 -18.33 24.36
CA LYS A 213 -4.58 -18.81 24.01
C LYS A 213 -4.87 -18.82 22.49
N PHE A 214 -3.93 -18.40 21.66
CA PHE A 214 -4.10 -18.28 20.21
C PHE A 214 -3.30 -19.35 19.48
N THR A 215 -3.86 -19.86 18.41
CA THR A 215 -3.15 -20.73 17.45
C THR A 215 -2.80 -19.91 16.21
N VAL A 216 -1.53 -19.71 15.95
CA VAL A 216 -1.04 -19.06 14.72
C VAL A 216 -0.87 -20.11 13.65
N SER A 217 -1.52 -19.93 12.49
CA SER A 217 -1.41 -20.84 11.35
C SER A 217 -0.87 -20.13 10.11
N MET A 218 0.08 -20.76 9.44
CA MET A 218 0.70 -20.22 8.21
C MET A 218 1.15 -21.35 7.29
N ARG A 219 1.12 -21.10 5.98
CA ARG A 219 1.78 -21.95 5.00
C ARG A 219 3.11 -21.30 4.58
N CYS A 220 4.22 -21.84 5.07
CA CYS A 220 5.55 -21.36 4.76
C CYS A 220 5.98 -21.90 3.37
N PRO A 221 6.32 -21.03 2.40
CA PRO A 221 6.76 -21.47 1.08
C PRO A 221 8.23 -21.91 1.11
N ASN A 222 8.64 -22.67 0.11
CA ASN A 222 10.04 -22.99 -0.22
C ASN A 222 10.88 -23.50 0.97
N ILE A 223 10.37 -24.49 1.68
CA ILE A 223 11.02 -25.13 2.81
C ILE A 223 11.88 -26.31 2.30
N GLY A 224 13.18 -26.24 2.56
CA GLY A 224 14.14 -27.32 2.40
C GLY A 224 14.38 -28.09 3.71
N ASP A 225 15.33 -29.00 3.71
CA ASP A 225 15.64 -29.82 4.89
C ASP A 225 16.28 -28.97 6.00
N GLU A 226 17.23 -28.10 5.65
CA GLU A 226 17.98 -27.26 6.62
C GLU A 226 17.74 -25.77 6.47
N ASP A 227 17.11 -25.32 5.35
CA ASP A 227 16.86 -23.91 5.06
C ASP A 227 15.42 -23.64 4.63
N HIS A 228 15.07 -22.36 4.62
CA HIS A 228 13.93 -21.84 3.87
C HIS A 228 14.33 -20.62 3.07
N LEU A 229 13.79 -20.52 1.86
CA LEU A 229 14.22 -19.55 0.85
C LEU A 229 13.10 -18.58 0.49
N TYR A 230 13.44 -17.30 0.50
CA TYR A 230 12.59 -16.24 -0.01
C TYR A 230 13.33 -15.48 -1.12
N VAL A 231 12.65 -15.33 -2.25
CA VAL A 231 13.18 -14.61 -3.40
C VAL A 231 12.29 -13.42 -3.70
N ARG A 232 12.87 -12.27 -3.96
CA ARG A 232 12.15 -11.03 -4.24
C ARG A 232 12.80 -10.25 -5.38
N PRO A 233 12.03 -9.81 -6.42
CA PRO A 233 12.54 -9.03 -7.56
C PRO A 233 13.00 -7.61 -7.19
N GLY A 234 13.35 -7.34 -5.97
CA GLY A 234 13.81 -6.04 -5.47
C GLY A 234 14.56 -6.16 -4.15
N ARG A 235 14.99 -5.04 -3.62
CA ARG A 235 15.70 -5.00 -2.33
C ARG A 235 14.79 -5.38 -1.17
N TRP A 236 15.36 -6.03 -0.18
CA TRP A 236 14.70 -6.31 1.09
C TRP A 236 14.66 -5.06 1.97
N SER A 237 13.50 -4.46 2.16
CA SER A 237 13.22 -3.49 3.22
C SER A 237 12.74 -4.21 4.47
N ILE A 238 12.65 -3.49 5.58
CA ILE A 238 12.09 -4.06 6.82
C ILE A 238 10.64 -4.52 6.62
N LYS A 239 9.83 -3.73 5.91
CA LYS A 239 8.45 -4.07 5.60
C LYS A 239 8.34 -5.41 4.85
N GLN A 240 9.21 -5.61 3.86
CA GLN A 240 9.22 -6.86 3.08
C GLN A 240 9.75 -8.04 3.88
N THR A 241 10.64 -7.79 4.83
CA THR A 241 11.24 -8.81 5.69
C THR A 241 10.27 -9.39 6.72
N MET A 242 9.14 -8.71 7.01
CA MET A 242 8.16 -9.21 7.98
C MET A 242 7.63 -10.60 7.64
N ARG A 243 7.36 -10.89 6.36
CA ARG A 243 6.90 -12.21 5.92
C ARG A 243 7.92 -13.32 6.22
N PRO A 244 9.16 -13.28 5.70
CA PRO A 244 10.15 -14.30 6.02
C PRO A 244 10.50 -14.35 7.52
N TRP A 245 10.48 -13.22 8.21
CA TRP A 245 10.77 -13.17 9.64
C TRP A 245 9.72 -13.89 10.47
N ILE A 246 8.43 -13.63 10.26
CA ILE A 246 7.35 -14.30 10.97
C ILE A 246 7.33 -15.81 10.66
N ALA A 247 7.57 -16.19 9.41
CA ALA A 247 7.71 -17.61 9.05
C ALA A 247 8.91 -18.27 9.74
N HIS A 248 10.04 -17.57 9.82
CA HIS A 248 11.24 -18.03 10.53
C HIS A 248 10.98 -18.26 12.02
N LEU A 249 10.27 -17.32 12.66
CA LEU A 249 9.85 -17.45 14.05
C LEU A 249 8.91 -18.65 14.27
N LEU A 250 7.91 -18.81 13.39
CA LEU A 250 6.95 -19.93 13.50
C LEU A 250 7.64 -21.28 13.33
N LEU A 251 8.55 -21.43 12.36
CA LEU A 251 9.34 -22.64 12.17
C LEU A 251 10.18 -22.95 13.42
N SER A 252 10.88 -21.96 13.93
CA SER A 252 11.73 -22.13 15.09
C SER A 252 10.92 -22.45 16.36
N ALA A 253 9.81 -21.76 16.60
CA ALA A 253 8.94 -22.00 17.74
C ALA A 253 8.27 -23.40 17.67
N ALA A 254 7.94 -23.86 16.47
CA ALA A 254 7.40 -25.22 16.25
C ALA A 254 8.45 -26.35 16.36
N GLY A 255 9.66 -26.05 16.82
CA GLY A 255 10.73 -27.04 16.98
C GLY A 255 11.38 -27.48 15.67
N GLN A 256 11.24 -26.69 14.62
CA GLN A 256 11.84 -26.91 13.30
C GLN A 256 12.76 -25.75 12.89
N PRO A 257 13.79 -25.42 13.71
CA PRO A 257 14.67 -24.30 13.42
C PRO A 257 15.45 -24.53 12.11
N ARG A 258 15.43 -23.55 11.22
CA ARG A 258 16.12 -23.57 9.94
C ARG A 258 16.76 -22.21 9.68
N GLN A 259 17.79 -22.19 8.87
CA GLN A 259 18.34 -20.97 8.34
C GLN A 259 17.38 -20.36 7.31
N ALA A 260 17.17 -19.04 7.33
CA ALA A 260 16.43 -18.35 6.28
C ALA A 260 17.39 -17.65 5.30
N SER A 261 17.18 -17.86 4.02
CA SER A 261 17.90 -17.18 2.95
C SER A 261 16.98 -16.20 2.23
N LEU A 262 17.34 -14.92 2.21
CA LEU A 262 16.60 -13.83 1.58
C LEU A 262 17.38 -13.34 0.36
N VAL A 263 16.95 -13.75 -0.83
CA VAL A 263 17.56 -13.35 -2.10
C VAL A 263 16.79 -12.17 -2.69
N GLY A 264 17.47 -11.07 -2.92
CA GLY A 264 16.89 -9.84 -3.47
C GLY A 264 17.63 -9.34 -4.69
N ALA A 265 16.91 -8.69 -5.63
CA ALA A 265 17.52 -8.01 -6.76
C ALA A 265 18.01 -6.61 -6.37
N THR A 266 19.21 -6.25 -6.85
CA THR A 266 19.80 -4.93 -6.71
C THR A 266 20.21 -4.39 -8.10
N ALA A 267 20.68 -3.15 -8.14
CA ALA A 267 21.23 -2.58 -9.37
C ALA A 267 22.46 -3.33 -9.94
N HIS A 268 23.12 -4.13 -9.06
CA HIS A 268 24.37 -4.84 -9.38
C HIS A 268 24.22 -6.36 -9.49
N GLY A 269 23.00 -6.89 -9.48
CA GLY A 269 22.69 -8.31 -9.49
C GLY A 269 21.91 -8.75 -8.27
N ILE A 270 22.14 -9.96 -7.77
CA ILE A 270 21.45 -10.49 -6.58
C ILE A 270 22.25 -10.18 -5.29
N GLU A 271 21.52 -9.93 -4.22
CA GLU A 271 22.04 -9.85 -2.85
C GLU A 271 21.37 -10.94 -2.01
N THR A 272 22.13 -11.69 -1.26
CA THR A 272 21.62 -12.71 -0.35
C THR A 272 21.87 -12.28 1.09
N ARG A 273 20.84 -12.33 1.93
CA ARG A 273 20.93 -12.16 3.36
C ARG A 273 20.51 -13.45 4.04
N THR A 274 21.19 -13.76 5.13
CA THR A 274 20.96 -15.00 5.85
C THR A 274 20.53 -14.69 7.28
N LEU A 275 19.44 -15.30 7.70
CA LEU A 275 19.01 -15.30 9.10
C LEU A 275 19.36 -16.68 9.69
N ALA A 276 20.29 -16.72 10.64
CA ALA A 276 20.67 -17.97 11.31
C ALA A 276 19.47 -18.57 12.07
N ALA A 277 19.45 -19.88 12.20
CA ALA A 277 18.47 -20.61 13.00
C ALA A 277 18.34 -20.02 14.41
N MET A 278 17.15 -20.06 14.97
CA MET A 278 16.81 -19.43 16.24
C MET A 278 16.38 -20.47 17.27
N ASP A 279 16.67 -20.18 18.53
CA ASP A 279 16.18 -20.99 19.64
C ASP A 279 14.67 -20.93 19.75
N GLN A 280 14.05 -22.05 20.15
CA GLN A 280 12.61 -22.20 20.25
C GLN A 280 11.98 -21.21 21.24
N ARG A 281 12.62 -20.96 22.37
CA ARG A 281 12.13 -20.09 23.42
C ARG A 281 12.16 -18.62 22.96
N ASP A 282 13.23 -18.20 22.32
CA ASP A 282 13.36 -16.85 21.80
C ASP A 282 12.34 -16.58 20.69
N ALA A 283 12.14 -17.57 19.82
CA ALA A 283 11.12 -17.51 18.77
C ALA A 283 9.69 -17.43 19.34
N HIS A 284 9.40 -18.19 20.41
CA HIS A 284 8.12 -18.10 21.11
C HIS A 284 7.90 -16.69 21.70
N ASN A 285 8.89 -16.16 22.43
CA ASN A 285 8.79 -14.84 23.05
C ASN A 285 8.56 -13.73 21.99
N ALA A 286 9.26 -13.83 20.87
CA ALA A 286 9.10 -12.90 19.75
C ALA A 286 7.68 -12.96 19.16
N LEU A 287 7.14 -14.15 18.94
CA LEU A 287 5.77 -14.32 18.45
C LEU A 287 4.74 -13.86 19.46
N ALA A 288 4.93 -14.15 20.76
CA ALA A 288 4.02 -13.75 21.82
C ALA A 288 3.90 -12.21 21.90
N SER A 289 5.02 -11.48 21.80
CA SER A 289 5.00 -10.01 21.81
C SER A 289 4.24 -9.44 20.60
N LEU A 290 4.41 -10.01 19.39
CA LEU A 290 3.69 -9.58 18.20
C LEU A 290 2.19 -9.90 18.29
N VAL A 291 1.84 -11.12 18.72
CA VAL A 291 0.44 -11.56 18.87
C VAL A 291 -0.29 -10.71 19.91
N SER A 292 0.35 -10.40 21.04
CA SER A 292 -0.21 -9.53 22.07
C SER A 292 -0.52 -8.13 21.52
N LEU A 293 0.40 -7.54 20.76
CA LEU A 293 0.19 -6.23 20.15
C LEU A 293 -0.90 -6.27 19.07
N TYR A 294 -0.91 -7.32 18.25
CA TYR A 294 -1.97 -7.54 17.25
C TYR A 294 -3.36 -7.64 17.88
N GLN A 295 -3.47 -8.30 19.02
CA GLN A 295 -4.74 -8.37 19.77
C GLN A 295 -5.18 -7.00 20.30
N SER A 296 -4.24 -6.20 20.81
CA SER A 296 -4.54 -4.84 21.25
C SER A 296 -5.04 -3.95 20.11
N SER A 297 -4.60 -4.21 18.89
CA SER A 297 -5.05 -3.48 17.69
C SER A 297 -6.50 -3.77 17.29
N SER A 298 -7.14 -4.79 17.86
CA SER A 298 -8.55 -5.09 17.58
C SER A 298 -9.52 -4.05 18.16
N THR A 299 -9.11 -3.32 19.21
CA THR A 299 -9.94 -2.33 19.88
C THR A 299 -9.58 -0.88 19.55
N ALA A 300 -8.33 -0.63 19.20
CA ALA A 300 -7.84 0.69 18.84
C ALA A 300 -6.69 0.58 17.83
N PRO A 301 -6.59 1.52 16.86
CA PRO A 301 -5.50 1.51 15.92
C PRO A 301 -4.15 1.75 16.62
N ILE A 302 -3.11 1.07 16.15
CA ILE A 302 -1.76 1.23 16.65
C ILE A 302 -0.93 2.04 15.67
N PHE A 303 -0.40 3.17 16.13
CA PHE A 303 0.49 4.01 15.33
C PHE A 303 1.94 3.47 15.41
N PHE A 304 2.28 2.58 14.50
CA PHE A 304 3.61 2.00 14.40
C PHE A 304 4.08 1.93 12.93
N PRO A 305 4.51 3.06 12.35
CA PRO A 305 5.04 3.12 10.99
C PRO A 305 6.36 2.36 10.94
N ILE A 306 6.36 1.20 10.30
CA ILE A 306 7.43 0.20 10.42
C ILE A 306 8.79 0.68 9.89
N GLU A 307 8.84 1.48 8.81
CA GLU A 307 10.09 1.99 8.25
C GLU A 307 10.73 3.05 9.18
N SER A 308 9.91 3.93 9.74
CA SER A 308 10.34 4.94 10.71
C SER A 308 10.72 4.30 12.04
N ALA A 309 9.90 3.37 12.53
CA ALA A 309 10.18 2.59 13.75
C ALA A 309 11.46 1.77 13.63
N TRP A 310 11.73 1.19 12.46
CA TRP A 310 12.98 0.47 12.21
C TRP A 310 14.19 1.38 12.26
N SER A 311 14.08 2.62 11.74
CA SER A 311 15.17 3.62 11.87
C SER A 311 15.46 3.96 13.32
N TYR A 312 14.41 4.11 14.14
CA TYR A 312 14.54 4.29 15.59
C TYR A 312 15.25 3.10 16.25
N LEU A 313 14.77 1.88 16.01
CA LEU A 313 15.29 0.65 16.60
C LEU A 313 16.77 0.43 16.25
N ARG A 314 17.14 0.65 14.99
CA ARG A 314 18.54 0.54 14.55
C ARG A 314 19.46 1.58 15.20
N ALA A 315 19.00 2.81 15.36
CA ALA A 315 19.75 3.85 16.04
C ALA A 315 19.97 3.49 17.52
N ARG A 316 18.91 3.02 18.19
CA ARG A 316 18.99 2.52 19.56
C ARG A 316 19.97 1.33 19.70
N HIS A 317 19.89 0.38 18.78
CA HIS A 317 20.77 -0.79 18.76
C HIS A 317 22.25 -0.41 18.58
N LYS A 318 22.53 0.67 17.86
CA LYS A 318 23.87 1.24 17.71
C LYS A 318 24.33 2.09 18.90
N GLY A 319 23.52 2.21 19.95
CA GLY A 319 23.85 2.93 21.19
C GLY A 319 23.44 4.42 21.18
N GLU A 320 22.67 4.88 20.19
CA GLU A 320 22.17 6.25 20.21
C GLU A 320 21.16 6.47 21.35
N GLY A 321 21.14 7.68 21.91
CA GLY A 321 20.15 8.09 22.89
C GLY A 321 18.72 8.12 22.28
N ARG A 322 17.70 8.15 23.14
CA ARG A 322 16.27 8.15 22.72
C ARG A 322 15.96 9.29 21.75
N GLU A 323 16.41 10.51 22.05
CA GLU A 323 16.14 11.69 21.21
C GLU A 323 16.82 11.61 19.84
N GLY A 324 18.09 11.16 19.79
CA GLY A 324 18.81 10.97 18.54
C GLY A 324 18.14 9.91 17.67
N ALA A 325 17.72 8.81 18.25
CA ALA A 325 16.99 7.75 17.57
C ALA A 325 15.62 8.23 17.03
N LEU A 326 14.89 9.04 17.81
CA LEU A 326 13.64 9.68 17.36
C LEU A 326 13.87 10.66 16.20
N ALA A 327 14.96 11.41 16.24
CA ALA A 327 15.31 12.30 15.13
C ALA A 327 15.53 11.52 13.81
N GLN A 328 16.16 10.33 13.87
CA GLN A 328 16.28 9.46 12.69
C GLN A 328 14.94 8.92 12.22
N ALA A 329 14.05 8.53 13.13
CA ALA A 329 12.70 8.12 12.78
C ALA A 329 11.90 9.25 12.09
N ARG A 330 11.97 10.48 12.64
CA ARG A 330 11.32 11.66 12.05
C ARG A 330 11.88 11.99 10.66
N ALA A 331 13.19 11.90 10.47
CA ALA A 331 13.81 12.09 9.15
C ALA A 331 13.34 11.03 8.13
N LYS A 332 13.19 9.78 8.56
CA LYS A 332 12.65 8.71 7.70
C LYS A 332 11.18 8.93 7.38
N TRP A 333 10.38 9.34 8.37
CA TRP A 333 8.95 9.66 8.23
C TRP A 333 8.72 10.78 7.21
N ALA A 334 9.46 11.87 7.31
CA ALA A 334 9.32 13.06 6.47
C ALA A 334 9.92 12.91 5.06
N ASN A 335 10.56 11.79 4.74
CA ASN A 335 11.23 11.59 3.45
C ASN A 335 10.24 11.30 2.31
N VAL A 336 9.62 12.34 1.78
CA VAL A 336 8.64 12.28 0.69
C VAL A 336 9.24 11.72 -0.60
N ALA A 337 10.52 11.97 -0.89
CA ALA A 337 11.18 11.52 -2.12
C ALA A 337 11.30 9.98 -2.22
N ALA A 338 11.19 9.27 -1.09
CA ALA A 338 11.25 7.81 -1.03
C ALA A 338 9.88 7.18 -0.68
N PHE A 339 8.76 7.79 -1.05
CA PHE A 339 7.42 7.37 -0.64
C PHE A 339 7.33 7.24 0.89
N GLY A 340 7.67 8.32 1.60
CA GLY A 340 7.68 8.36 3.06
C GLY A 340 6.31 8.06 3.65
N GLU A 341 6.34 7.42 4.81
CA GLU A 341 5.11 7.00 5.50
C GLU A 341 4.19 8.20 5.83
N GLN A 342 4.72 9.42 5.90
CA GLN A 342 3.97 10.64 6.14
C GLN A 342 2.87 10.93 5.09
N THR A 343 3.04 10.49 3.86
CA THR A 343 2.06 10.72 2.78
C THR A 343 1.05 9.58 2.62
N ASP A 344 1.20 8.53 3.39
CA ASP A 344 0.32 7.38 3.34
C ASP A 344 -1.06 7.71 3.92
N PRO A 345 -2.17 7.46 3.18
CA PRO A 345 -3.51 7.87 3.56
C PRO A 345 -4.01 7.24 4.86
N TYR A 346 -3.54 6.04 5.21
CA TYR A 346 -3.91 5.38 6.46
C TYR A 346 -3.29 6.07 7.67
N TRP A 347 -2.00 6.46 7.58
CA TRP A 347 -1.33 7.20 8.65
C TRP A 347 -1.90 8.60 8.82
N LEU A 348 -2.26 9.28 7.73
CA LEU A 348 -2.88 10.61 7.76
C LEU A 348 -4.26 10.63 8.46
N ARG A 349 -4.93 9.48 8.54
CA ARG A 349 -6.24 9.35 9.20
C ARG A 349 -6.12 9.02 10.69
N LEU A 350 -4.96 8.59 11.14
CA LEU A 350 -4.70 8.34 12.55
C LEU A 350 -4.07 9.59 13.17
N ASP A 351 -4.64 10.04 14.28
CA ASP A 351 -4.05 11.08 15.11
C ASP A 351 -2.89 10.49 15.94
N GLY A 352 -1.80 10.13 15.23
CA GLY A 352 -0.65 9.47 15.79
C GLY A 352 0.60 10.32 15.76
N ASP A 353 1.43 10.19 16.80
CA ASP A 353 2.72 10.85 16.91
C ASP A 353 3.86 9.82 16.97
N LEU A 354 4.99 10.14 16.33
CA LEU A 354 6.20 9.33 16.40
C LEU A 354 6.74 9.19 17.82
N ASP A 355 6.34 10.05 18.75
CA ASP A 355 6.67 9.93 20.17
C ASP A 355 6.05 8.68 20.84
N GLN A 356 5.07 8.03 20.18
CA GLN A 356 4.51 6.75 20.61
C GLN A 356 5.41 5.56 20.21
N VAL A 357 6.24 5.71 19.16
CA VAL A 357 7.10 4.63 18.64
C VAL A 357 8.01 4.00 19.70
N PRO A 358 8.66 4.75 20.59
CA PRO A 358 9.51 4.14 21.64
C PRO A 358 8.75 3.17 22.55
N CYS A 359 7.54 3.51 22.98
CA CYS A 359 6.74 2.67 23.87
C CYS A 359 6.34 1.34 23.19
N ILE A 360 5.92 1.41 21.91
CA ILE A 360 5.57 0.23 21.13
C ILE A 360 6.81 -0.59 20.80
N ALA A 361 7.94 0.07 20.51
CA ALA A 361 9.21 -0.59 20.26
C ALA A 361 9.72 -1.37 21.49
N GLU A 362 9.51 -0.87 22.70
CA GLU A 362 9.80 -1.58 23.95
C GLU A 362 8.93 -2.84 24.10
N GLN A 363 7.64 -2.77 23.77
CA GLN A 363 6.75 -3.94 23.79
C GLN A 363 7.16 -4.99 22.75
N LEU A 364 7.69 -4.57 21.60
CA LEU A 364 8.16 -5.42 20.52
C LEU A 364 9.68 -5.72 20.60
N GLU A 365 10.34 -5.41 21.71
CA GLU A 365 11.78 -5.71 21.88
C GLU A 365 12.08 -7.19 21.63
N PRO A 366 11.32 -8.17 22.19
CA PRO A 366 11.56 -9.59 21.92
C PRO A 366 11.41 -9.96 20.43
N PHE A 367 10.60 -9.22 19.68
CA PHE A 367 10.37 -9.45 18.26
C PHE A 367 11.50 -8.87 17.38
N PHE A 368 11.94 -7.64 17.66
CA PHE A 368 12.91 -6.95 16.81
C PHE A 368 14.37 -7.16 17.20
N THR A 369 14.70 -7.35 18.46
CA THR A 369 16.10 -7.51 18.90
C THR A 369 16.80 -8.70 18.23
N PRO A 370 16.17 -9.89 18.12
CA PRO A 370 16.81 -10.99 17.42
C PRO A 370 16.98 -10.74 15.91
N LEU A 371 16.10 -9.95 15.30
CA LEU A 371 16.24 -9.56 13.91
C LEU A 371 17.36 -8.53 13.72
N LEU A 372 17.47 -7.52 14.60
CA LEU A 372 18.54 -6.52 14.58
C LEU A 372 19.92 -7.16 14.68
N ASN A 373 20.10 -8.12 15.60
CA ASN A 373 21.35 -8.84 15.79
C ASN A 373 21.79 -9.62 14.54
N ARG A 374 20.85 -10.02 13.69
CA ARG A 374 21.08 -10.79 12.45
C ARG A 374 21.09 -9.92 11.19
N TRP A 375 20.51 -8.74 11.26
CA TRP A 375 20.34 -7.87 10.09
C TRP A 375 21.65 -7.26 9.60
N ASP A 376 22.50 -6.85 10.51
CA ASP A 376 23.79 -6.21 10.23
C ASP A 376 24.95 -7.22 10.27
N ALA A 377 24.69 -8.50 10.56
CA ALA A 377 25.68 -9.58 10.44
C ALA A 377 26.01 -9.80 8.96
N LYS A 378 27.27 -9.54 8.57
CA LYS A 378 27.80 -9.75 7.23
C LYS A 378 28.13 -11.22 7.01
#